data_b279cd9d5240d8bcde5b3217a857255b
#
_entry.id   b279cd9d5240d8bcde5b3217a857255b
#
_cell.length_a   1.000
_cell.length_b   1.000
_cell.length_c   1.000
_cell.angle_alpha   90.00
_cell.angle_beta   90.00
_cell.angle_gamma   90.00
#
_symmetry.space_group_name_H-M   'P 1'
#
loop_
_entity.id
_entity.type
_entity.pdbx_description
1 polymer ?
#
loop_
_entity_poly.entity_id
_entity_poly.type
_entity_poly.pdbx_seq_one_letter_code
_entity_poly.pdbx_strand_id
1 'polypeptide(L)'
;EIGDRWGVGQKKIDNGIVILIKPKTRFSKGQVFIATGRGLEGALPDVFCNRIVEDKMIPILKEGNNYTAATWAALKVIMPVCRGEYDYETYQNDEDLSLFDWICVIAILLVFIGFRIYLPFGGGSFTSGSSGSSGGFDFGGGSFGGGGAGGSW
;
A
#
# COMPACT_ATOMS: atom_id res chain seq x y z
N GLU A 1 16.67 -3.65 -12.76
CA GLU A 1 17.56 -4.75 -13.22
C GLU A 1 16.80 -5.96 -13.79
N ILE A 2 15.85 -6.57 -13.07
CA ILE A 2 15.12 -7.75 -13.59
C ILE A 2 14.25 -7.35 -14.78
N GLY A 3 13.47 -6.28 -14.66
CA GLY A 3 12.63 -5.76 -15.72
C GLY A 3 13.43 -5.38 -16.97
N ASP A 4 14.57 -4.72 -16.80
CA ASP A 4 15.47 -4.34 -17.90
C ASP A 4 16.11 -5.57 -18.57
N ARG A 5 16.58 -6.52 -17.76
CA ARG A 5 17.21 -7.75 -18.29
C ARG A 5 16.24 -8.65 -19.02
N TRP A 6 14.98 -8.68 -18.59
CA TRP A 6 13.93 -9.48 -19.24
C TRP A 6 13.21 -8.72 -20.35
N GLY A 7 13.49 -7.43 -20.52
CA GLY A 7 12.85 -6.59 -21.52
C GLY A 7 11.34 -6.49 -21.32
N VAL A 8 10.90 -6.37 -20.06
CA VAL A 8 9.49 -6.30 -19.73
C VAL A 8 8.91 -4.96 -20.17
N GLY A 9 7.83 -5.00 -20.95
CA GLY A 9 7.20 -3.82 -21.53
C GLY A 9 7.71 -3.48 -22.93
N GLN A 10 7.16 -2.42 -23.50
CA GLN A 10 7.52 -1.95 -24.84
C GLN A 10 8.68 -0.97 -24.77
N LYS A 11 9.75 -1.25 -25.53
CA LYS A 11 11.02 -0.52 -25.53
C LYS A 11 10.95 0.99 -25.76
N LYS A 12 9.83 1.51 -26.33
CA LYS A 12 9.64 2.94 -26.59
C LYS A 12 8.75 3.62 -25.55
N ILE A 13 7.98 2.87 -24.80
CA ILE A 13 6.91 3.34 -23.93
C ILE A 13 7.22 3.03 -22.47
N ASP A 14 8.13 2.08 -22.21
CA ASP A 14 8.55 1.63 -20.88
C ASP A 14 7.36 1.29 -19.95
N ASN A 15 6.33 0.62 -20.52
CA ASN A 15 5.07 0.29 -19.86
C ASN A 15 5.06 -1.08 -19.18
N GLY A 16 6.21 -1.57 -18.78
CA GLY A 16 6.35 -2.85 -18.09
C GLY A 16 5.95 -2.78 -16.62
N ILE A 17 5.36 -3.87 -16.10
CA ILE A 17 5.11 -4.06 -14.67
C ILE A 17 5.66 -5.41 -14.26
N VAL A 18 6.39 -5.44 -13.15
CA VAL A 18 6.94 -6.67 -12.57
C VAL A 18 6.41 -6.81 -11.15
N ILE A 19 5.72 -7.91 -10.88
CA ILE A 19 5.28 -8.28 -9.54
C ILE A 19 6.16 -9.43 -9.07
N LEU A 20 6.94 -9.21 -8.02
CA LEU A 20 7.81 -10.21 -7.41
C LEU A 20 7.21 -10.65 -6.08
N ILE A 21 7.05 -11.96 -5.91
CA ILE A 21 6.58 -12.54 -4.66
C ILE A 21 7.61 -13.55 -4.17
N LYS A 22 8.19 -13.28 -3.01
CA LYS A 22 9.03 -14.22 -2.29
C LYS A 22 8.17 -14.93 -1.24
N PRO A 23 7.99 -16.25 -1.33
CA PRO A 23 7.19 -17.00 -0.36
C PRO A 23 7.74 -16.88 1.06
N LYS A 24 6.84 -16.89 2.04
CA LYS A 24 7.20 -17.04 3.44
C LYS A 24 7.77 -18.44 3.70
N THR A 25 8.86 -18.51 4.40
CA THR A 25 9.50 -19.77 4.82
C THR A 25 9.61 -19.84 6.34
N ARG A 26 10.05 -20.99 6.89
CA ARG A 26 10.30 -21.12 8.34
C ARG A 26 11.39 -20.17 8.84
N PHE A 27 12.28 -19.72 7.96
CA PHE A 27 13.46 -18.92 8.30
C PHE A 27 13.40 -17.48 7.79
N SER A 28 12.40 -17.13 6.98
CA SER A 28 12.29 -15.79 6.40
C SER A 28 10.84 -15.36 6.21
N LYS A 29 10.59 -14.08 6.43
CA LYS A 29 9.29 -13.44 6.10
C LYS A 29 9.03 -13.52 4.61
N GLY A 30 7.76 -13.62 4.22
CA GLY A 30 7.32 -13.40 2.85
C GLY A 30 7.54 -11.95 2.45
N GLN A 31 7.78 -11.70 1.18
CA GLN A 31 7.97 -10.36 0.62
C GLN A 31 7.27 -10.25 -0.71
N VAL A 32 6.64 -9.13 -0.96
CA VAL A 32 6.06 -8.78 -2.25
C VAL A 32 6.59 -7.42 -2.69
N PHE A 33 6.84 -7.29 -3.97
CA PHE A 33 7.34 -6.06 -4.56
C PHE A 33 6.69 -5.84 -5.94
N ILE A 34 6.24 -4.62 -6.20
CA ILE A 34 5.73 -4.18 -7.50
C ILE A 34 6.70 -3.13 -8.04
N ALA A 35 7.24 -3.37 -9.22
CA ALA A 35 8.05 -2.40 -9.94
C ALA A 35 7.37 -2.01 -11.24
N THR A 36 7.32 -0.71 -11.52
CA THR A 36 6.73 -0.13 -12.72
C THR A 36 7.80 0.46 -13.62
N GLY A 37 7.60 0.37 -14.92
CA GLY A 37 8.44 1.05 -15.90
C GLY A 37 8.14 2.55 -15.93
N ARG A 38 9.10 3.35 -16.40
CA ARG A 38 9.03 4.82 -16.45
C ARG A 38 7.78 5.36 -17.12
N GLY A 39 7.28 4.69 -18.15
CA GLY A 39 6.08 5.10 -18.87
C GLY A 39 4.78 4.97 -18.06
N LEU A 40 4.83 4.27 -16.93
CA LEU A 40 3.68 4.09 -16.05
C LEU A 40 3.77 4.90 -14.74
N GLU A 41 4.86 5.62 -14.50
CA GLU A 41 5.04 6.42 -13.27
C GLU A 41 3.92 7.44 -13.04
N GLY A 42 3.36 8.00 -14.11
CA GLY A 42 2.24 8.93 -14.04
C GLY A 42 0.92 8.26 -13.62
N ALA A 43 0.66 7.05 -14.09
CA ALA A 43 -0.57 6.31 -13.79
C ALA A 43 -0.44 5.43 -12.54
N LEU A 44 0.74 4.86 -12.31
CA LEU A 44 1.05 3.97 -11.20
C LEU A 44 2.28 4.46 -10.43
N PRO A 45 2.19 5.57 -9.70
CA PRO A 45 3.27 6.05 -8.85
C PRO A 45 3.55 5.08 -7.71
N ASP A 46 4.76 5.13 -7.14
CA ASP A 46 5.21 4.24 -6.06
C ASP A 46 4.27 4.19 -4.86
N VAL A 47 3.74 5.35 -4.48
CA VAL A 47 2.77 5.46 -3.38
C VAL A 47 1.53 4.63 -3.66
N PHE A 48 1.06 4.61 -4.91
CA PHE A 48 -0.09 3.82 -5.31
C PHE A 48 0.23 2.32 -5.34
N CYS A 49 1.39 1.95 -5.88
CA CYS A 49 1.86 0.57 -5.82
C CYS A 49 1.98 0.06 -4.38
N ASN A 50 2.46 0.90 -3.46
CA ASN A 50 2.56 0.56 -2.04
C ASN A 50 1.18 0.28 -1.42
N ARG A 51 0.18 1.12 -1.70
CA ARG A 51 -1.21 0.88 -1.25
C ARG A 51 -1.77 -0.42 -1.80
N ILE A 52 -1.58 -0.71 -3.09
CA ILE A 52 -2.02 -1.98 -3.67
C ILE A 52 -1.39 -3.16 -2.92
N VAL A 53 -0.10 -3.08 -2.60
CA VAL A 53 0.58 -4.11 -1.83
C VAL A 53 -0.01 -4.23 -0.43
N GLU A 54 -0.12 -3.14 0.31
CA GLU A 54 -0.53 -3.16 1.71
C GLU A 54 -2.02 -3.50 1.89
N ASP A 55 -2.89 -2.92 1.07
CA ASP A 55 -4.34 -3.03 1.26
C ASP A 55 -4.94 -4.24 0.55
N LYS A 56 -4.38 -4.64 -0.60
CA LYS A 56 -4.96 -5.72 -1.41
C LYS A 56 -4.17 -7.02 -1.36
N MET A 57 -2.84 -6.98 -1.28
CA MET A 57 -2.02 -8.21 -1.33
C MET A 57 -1.69 -8.75 0.06
N ILE A 58 -1.19 -7.91 0.95
CA ILE A 58 -0.71 -8.33 2.29
C ILE A 58 -1.80 -9.00 3.13
N PRO A 59 -3.05 -8.51 3.21
CA PRO A 59 -4.10 -9.19 3.98
C PRO A 59 -4.31 -10.63 3.52
N ILE A 60 -4.46 -10.84 2.21
CA ILE A 60 -4.66 -12.18 1.61
C ILE A 60 -3.47 -13.11 1.88
N LEU A 61 -2.26 -12.57 1.81
CA LEU A 61 -1.03 -13.33 2.05
C LEU A 61 -0.85 -13.69 3.53
N LYS A 62 -1.31 -12.84 4.44
CA LYS A 62 -1.29 -13.12 5.89
C LYS A 62 -2.29 -14.22 6.27
N GLU A 63 -3.47 -14.24 5.69
CA GLU A 63 -4.53 -15.19 6.02
C GLU A 63 -4.21 -16.62 5.58
N GLY A 64 -3.62 -16.81 4.40
CA GLY A 64 -3.47 -18.18 3.87
C GLY A 64 -2.34 -18.40 2.87
N ASN A 65 -1.43 -17.45 2.69
CA ASN A 65 -0.38 -17.52 1.65
C ASN A 65 -0.96 -17.80 0.24
N ASN A 66 -2.16 -17.31 -0.05
CA ASN A 66 -2.79 -17.50 -1.34
C ASN A 66 -2.22 -16.50 -2.37
N TYR A 67 -1.10 -16.86 -2.98
CA TYR A 67 -0.38 -16.04 -3.94
C TYR A 67 -1.23 -15.69 -5.17
N THR A 68 -2.01 -16.65 -5.65
CA THR A 68 -2.90 -16.44 -6.82
C THR A 68 -3.96 -15.38 -6.52
N ALA A 69 -4.64 -15.49 -5.39
CA ALA A 69 -5.66 -14.52 -5.00
C ALA A 69 -5.06 -13.13 -4.76
N ALA A 70 -3.89 -13.04 -4.11
CA ALA A 70 -3.21 -11.79 -3.87
C ALA A 70 -2.79 -11.11 -5.19
N THR A 71 -2.21 -11.87 -6.11
CA THR A 71 -1.84 -11.35 -7.44
C THR A 71 -3.08 -10.90 -8.21
N TRP A 72 -4.16 -11.66 -8.16
CA TRP A 72 -5.40 -11.31 -8.84
C TRP A 72 -6.05 -10.05 -8.26
N ALA A 73 -5.99 -9.86 -6.94
CA ALA A 73 -6.46 -8.65 -6.28
C ALA A 73 -5.67 -7.41 -6.75
N ALA A 74 -4.35 -7.52 -6.86
CA ALA A 74 -3.52 -6.44 -7.40
C ALA A 74 -3.86 -6.14 -8.87
N LEU A 75 -4.00 -7.16 -9.71
CA LEU A 75 -4.30 -7.00 -11.15
C LEU A 75 -5.65 -6.33 -11.39
N LYS A 76 -6.65 -6.60 -10.55
CA LYS A 76 -7.97 -5.94 -10.65
C LYS A 76 -7.89 -4.42 -10.50
N VAL A 77 -6.91 -3.91 -9.74
CA VAL A 77 -6.67 -2.47 -9.59
C VAL A 77 -5.75 -1.95 -10.68
N ILE A 78 -4.66 -2.65 -10.95
CA ILE A 78 -3.63 -2.23 -11.91
C ILE A 78 -4.19 -2.13 -13.35
N MET A 79 -4.98 -3.12 -13.78
CA MET A 79 -5.45 -3.18 -15.17
C MET A 79 -6.35 -2.00 -15.58
N PRO A 80 -7.37 -1.59 -14.80
CA PRO A 80 -8.17 -0.43 -15.12
C PRO A 80 -7.35 0.87 -15.14
N VAL A 81 -6.43 1.04 -14.18
CA VAL A 81 -5.53 2.20 -14.13
C VAL A 81 -4.66 2.28 -15.39
N CYS A 82 -4.08 1.17 -15.81
CA CYS A 82 -3.28 1.13 -17.05
C CYS A 82 -4.10 1.36 -18.32
N ARG A 83 -5.41 1.15 -18.29
CA ARG A 83 -6.32 1.47 -19.38
C ARG A 83 -6.78 2.92 -19.38
N GLY A 84 -6.46 3.68 -18.34
CA GLY A 84 -6.96 5.03 -18.14
C GLY A 84 -8.43 5.09 -17.70
N GLU A 85 -8.98 4.00 -17.18
CA GLU A 85 -10.35 3.93 -16.64
C GLU A 85 -10.43 4.53 -15.24
N TYR A 86 -9.32 4.54 -14.50
CA TYR A 86 -9.17 5.11 -13.16
C TYR A 86 -7.90 5.92 -13.05
N ASP A 87 -7.98 7.02 -12.31
CA ASP A 87 -6.83 7.80 -11.88
C ASP A 87 -6.55 7.54 -10.38
N TYR A 88 -5.32 7.80 -9.94
CA TYR A 88 -4.91 7.68 -8.54
C TYR A 88 -5.81 8.49 -7.59
N GLU A 89 -6.23 9.69 -8.01
CA GLU A 89 -7.14 10.53 -7.22
C GLU A 89 -8.51 9.89 -7.02
N THR A 90 -9.05 9.23 -8.05
CA THR A 90 -10.32 8.51 -7.99
C THR A 90 -10.24 7.32 -7.03
N TYR A 91 -9.11 6.57 -7.06
CA TYR A 91 -8.90 5.46 -6.14
C TYR A 91 -8.78 5.91 -4.68
N GLN A 92 -8.18 7.08 -4.41
CA GLN A 92 -8.12 7.64 -3.06
C GLN A 92 -9.51 8.01 -2.52
N ASN A 93 -10.37 8.57 -3.36
CA ASN A 93 -11.69 9.02 -2.97
C ASN A 93 -12.66 7.86 -2.67
N ASP A 94 -12.45 6.68 -3.28
CA ASP A 94 -13.25 5.48 -2.99
C ASP A 94 -12.93 4.87 -1.60
N GLU A 95 -11.78 5.19 -1.01
CA GLU A 95 -11.40 4.78 0.35
C GLU A 95 -11.63 5.89 1.39
N ASP A 96 -12.11 7.08 0.98
CA ASP A 96 -12.48 8.13 1.92
C ASP A 96 -13.62 7.66 2.83
N LEU A 97 -13.39 7.88 4.12
CA LEU A 97 -14.28 7.56 5.22
C LEU A 97 -15.74 7.75 4.84
N SER A 98 -16.47 6.67 4.81
CA SER A 98 -17.92 6.67 4.64
C SER A 98 -18.53 7.68 5.61
N LEU A 99 -19.65 8.32 5.23
CA LEU A 99 -20.45 9.16 6.14
C LEU A 99 -20.72 8.44 7.48
N PHE A 100 -20.79 7.11 7.46
CA PHE A 100 -20.92 6.26 8.65
C PHE A 100 -19.69 6.35 9.57
N ASP A 101 -18.48 6.36 9.03
CA ASP A 101 -17.24 6.49 9.82
C ASP A 101 -17.15 7.86 10.47
N TRP A 102 -17.55 8.91 9.75
CA TRP A 102 -17.66 10.26 10.29
C TRP A 102 -18.72 10.36 11.42
N ILE A 103 -19.86 9.71 11.26
CA ILE A 103 -20.90 9.65 12.30
C ILE A 103 -20.37 8.90 13.53
N CYS A 104 -19.64 7.80 13.36
CA CYS A 104 -19.01 7.05 14.46
C CYS A 104 -17.96 7.89 15.19
N VAL A 105 -17.11 8.61 14.48
CA VAL A 105 -16.12 9.52 15.09
C VAL A 105 -16.80 10.62 15.89
N ILE A 106 -17.82 11.25 15.34
CA ILE A 106 -18.60 12.30 16.04
C ILE A 106 -19.31 11.72 17.26
N ALA A 107 -19.90 10.53 17.17
CA ALA A 107 -20.55 9.86 18.28
C ALA A 107 -19.56 9.55 19.42
N ILE A 108 -18.38 9.03 19.10
CA ILE A 108 -17.30 8.78 20.08
C ILE A 108 -16.85 10.09 20.71
N LEU A 109 -16.67 11.16 19.95
CA LEU A 109 -16.30 12.49 20.45
C LEU A 109 -17.37 13.04 21.43
N LEU A 110 -18.64 12.90 21.08
CA LEU A 110 -19.73 13.34 21.95
C LEU A 110 -19.81 12.54 23.27
N VAL A 111 -19.54 11.23 23.21
CA VAL A 111 -19.42 10.39 24.41
C VAL A 111 -18.24 10.84 25.28
N PHE A 112 -17.09 11.13 24.67
CA PHE A 112 -15.90 11.65 25.40
C PHE A 112 -16.16 13.02 26.03
N ILE A 113 -16.84 13.92 25.34
CA ILE A 113 -17.20 15.25 25.85
C ILE A 113 -18.19 15.10 26.97
N GLY A 114 -19.22 14.26 26.81
CA GLY A 114 -20.20 13.96 27.86
C GLY A 114 -19.54 13.36 29.11
N PHE A 115 -18.62 12.44 28.94
CA PHE A 115 -17.84 11.84 30.02
C PHE A 115 -16.93 12.86 30.74
N ARG A 116 -16.38 13.85 30.02
CA ARG A 116 -15.59 14.96 30.59
C ARG A 116 -16.41 15.90 31.43
N ILE A 117 -17.70 16.09 31.10
CA ILE A 117 -18.61 16.97 31.84
C ILE A 117 -19.11 16.28 33.13
N TYR A 118 -19.28 14.95 33.08
CA TYR A 118 -19.78 14.18 34.23
C TYR A 118 -18.73 13.75 35.25
N LEU A 119 -17.44 13.67 34.85
CA LEU A 119 -16.35 13.31 35.76
C LEU A 119 -15.22 14.34 35.67
N PRO A 120 -15.12 15.26 36.67
CA PRO A 120 -13.96 16.15 36.79
C PRO A 120 -12.76 15.32 37.27
N PHE A 121 -12.08 14.62 36.34
CA PHE A 121 -10.87 13.86 36.64
C PHE A 121 -9.65 14.76 36.39
N GLY A 122 -8.82 14.90 37.42
CA GLY A 122 -7.63 15.71 37.43
C GLY A 122 -6.60 15.31 36.38
N GLY A 123 -5.85 16.34 35.92
CA GLY A 123 -4.89 16.23 34.83
C GLY A 123 -3.77 15.22 35.04
N GLY A 124 -3.66 14.30 34.08
CA GLY A 124 -2.49 13.48 33.86
C GLY A 124 -1.90 13.84 32.49
N SER A 125 -0.67 14.34 32.49
CA SER A 125 0.05 14.63 31.26
C SER A 125 0.50 13.33 30.59
N PHE A 126 -0.02 13.06 29.41
CA PHE A 126 0.50 11.98 28.56
C PHE A 126 1.66 12.51 27.74
N THR A 127 2.87 12.06 28.05
CA THR A 127 4.02 12.21 27.17
C THR A 127 3.94 11.14 26.08
N SER A 128 3.70 11.56 24.85
CA SER A 128 3.75 10.68 23.68
C SER A 128 5.20 10.40 23.31
N GLY A 129 5.64 9.17 23.55
CA GLY A 129 6.88 8.65 22.98
C GLY A 129 6.61 8.15 21.56
N SER A 130 7.07 8.86 20.55
CA SER A 130 7.11 8.40 19.19
C SER A 130 8.37 7.58 18.96
N SER A 131 8.28 6.28 18.87
CA SER A 131 9.34 5.43 18.33
C SER A 131 8.97 5.01 16.91
N GLY A 132 9.37 5.82 15.94
CA GLY A 132 9.35 5.47 14.53
C GLY A 132 10.53 4.54 14.22
N SER A 133 10.27 3.28 14.01
CA SER A 133 11.23 2.35 13.42
C SER A 133 10.96 2.24 11.92
N SER A 134 11.60 3.08 11.13
CA SER A 134 11.65 2.97 9.68
C SER A 134 12.72 1.92 9.32
N GLY A 135 12.31 0.67 9.14
CA GLY A 135 13.14 -0.35 8.51
C GLY A 135 13.19 -0.10 7.00
N GLY A 136 14.09 0.74 6.52
CA GLY A 136 14.37 0.89 5.11
C GLY A 136 15.05 -0.37 4.59
N PHE A 137 14.46 -1.01 3.58
CA PHE A 137 15.14 -2.03 2.78
C PHE A 137 15.92 -1.32 1.69
N ASP A 138 17.24 -1.31 1.84
CA ASP A 138 18.16 -0.85 0.81
C ASP A 138 18.32 -1.96 -0.25
N PHE A 139 17.62 -1.83 -1.37
CA PHE A 139 17.88 -2.61 -2.58
C PHE A 139 18.84 -1.80 -3.43
N GLY A 140 20.12 -2.20 -3.37
CA GLY A 140 21.22 -1.57 -4.08
C GLY A 140 20.89 -1.27 -5.54
N GLY A 141 21.02 -0.01 -5.88
CA GLY A 141 20.70 0.66 -7.11
C GLY A 141 20.98 -0.08 -8.40
N GLY A 142 19.91 -0.40 -9.07
CA GLY A 142 19.85 -0.69 -10.50
C GLY A 142 18.88 0.28 -11.12
N SER A 143 19.25 0.84 -12.27
CA SER A 143 18.51 1.91 -12.94
C SER A 143 17.25 1.42 -13.67
N PHE A 144 16.37 0.79 -12.97
CA PHE A 144 14.96 0.81 -13.28
C PHE A 144 14.52 2.20 -12.82
N GLY A 145 14.49 3.16 -13.75
CA GLY A 145 14.19 4.54 -13.39
C GLY A 145 12.70 4.77 -13.15
N GLY A 146 12.01 3.70 -12.81
CA GLY A 146 10.66 3.68 -12.30
C GLY A 146 10.72 3.23 -10.86
N GLY A 147 9.94 3.85 -10.03
CA GLY A 147 9.79 3.49 -8.66
C GLY A 147 9.27 2.07 -8.49
N GLY A 148 9.16 1.66 -7.26
CA GLY A 148 8.59 0.38 -6.87
C GLY A 148 8.20 0.41 -5.42
N ALA A 149 7.23 -0.41 -5.07
CA ALA A 149 6.75 -0.50 -3.70
C ALA A 149 6.73 -1.95 -3.24
N GLY A 150 7.07 -2.18 -1.98
CA GLY A 150 7.14 -3.52 -1.42
C GLY A 150 6.62 -3.62 0.00
N GLY A 151 6.16 -4.82 0.36
CA GLY A 151 5.69 -5.15 1.70
C GLY A 151 6.12 -6.54 2.14
N SER A 152 5.96 -6.85 3.43
CA SER A 152 6.31 -8.14 4.03
C SER A 152 5.21 -8.67 4.94
N TRP A 153 5.09 -10.01 5.04
CA TRP A 153 4.11 -10.67 5.89
C TRP A 153 4.69 -11.85 6.66
#